data_b6e053a0b8d4c047186e6ede55600ff3
#
_entry.id   b6e053a0b8d4c047186e6ede55600ff3
#
_cell.length_a   1.000
_cell.length_b   1.000
_cell.length_c   1.000
_cell.angle_alpha   90.00
_cell.angle_beta   90.00
_cell.angle_gamma   90.00
#
_symmetry.space_group_name_H-M   'P 1'
#
loop_
_entity.id
_entity.type
_entity.pdbx_description
1 polymer ?
#
loop_
_entity_poly.entity_id
_entity_poly.type
_entity_poly.pdbx_seq_one_letter_code
_entity_poly.pdbx_strand_id
1 'polypeptide(L)'
;MLTNKLHIAAFTLLSFAAAACSDSVEHYIADVDAPGFVSVSPQTNIKAGLDSIIVTYDKNVFFSSADYSKITLNGSPVVSANVIGSSKQLLIMANISRDKSYELVIPEGVVTGPNRVAAPMVKATLVTQSQKIATSPVNADATAETKALYQKLVNNYGKKIFSATMANVAWNNENAEKVYQLTGKYPAINGYDYIHLQSSTSGGWIDYSNISPVQSWHN
;
A
#
# COMPACT_ATOMS: atom_id res chain seq x y z
N MET A 1 57.49 78.06 4.20
CA MET A 1 58.28 76.82 4.15
C MET A 1 57.59 75.78 5.08
N LEU A 2 56.32 75.41 4.77
CA LEU A 2 55.50 74.55 5.66
C LEU A 2 54.40 73.89 4.84
N THR A 3 54.73 73.19 3.73
CA THR A 3 53.73 72.51 2.90
C THR A 3 54.12 71.12 2.41
N ASN A 4 55.25 70.54 2.88
CA ASN A 4 55.74 69.26 2.37
C ASN A 4 55.69 68.08 3.37
N LYS A 5 55.03 68.20 4.51
CA LYS A 5 54.96 67.10 5.48
C LYS A 5 53.59 66.41 5.60
N LEU A 6 52.59 66.92 4.88
CA LEU A 6 51.26 66.38 5.06
C LEU A 6 50.81 65.30 3.96
N HIS A 7 51.63 65.12 2.94
CA HIS A 7 51.32 64.18 1.87
C HIS A 7 51.94 62.78 2.05
N ILE A 8 52.89 62.60 3.03
CA ILE A 8 53.51 61.29 3.22
C ILE A 8 52.72 60.42 4.22
N ALA A 9 51.92 61.02 5.13
CA ALA A 9 51.14 60.27 6.10
C ALA A 9 49.84 59.69 5.54
N ALA A 10 49.31 60.20 4.41
CA ALA A 10 48.12 59.74 3.80
C ALA A 10 48.31 58.49 2.87
N PHE A 11 49.55 58.28 2.38
CA PHE A 11 49.80 57.15 1.46
C PHE A 11 50.16 55.84 2.14
N THR A 12 50.57 55.89 3.43
CA THR A 12 50.94 54.70 4.22
C THR A 12 49.69 54.02 4.87
N LEU A 13 48.58 54.71 4.96
CA LEU A 13 47.37 54.13 5.59
C LEU A 13 46.46 53.38 4.58
N LEU A 14 46.71 53.56 3.29
CA LEU A 14 45.87 52.90 2.26
C LEU A 14 46.40 51.53 1.81
N SER A 15 47.62 51.18 2.18
CA SER A 15 48.26 49.91 1.81
C SER A 15 48.03 48.78 2.81
N PHE A 16 47.42 49.05 3.97
CA PHE A 16 47.11 48.01 4.96
C PHE A 16 45.67 47.47 4.87
N ALA A 17 44.81 48.06 4.08
CA ALA A 17 43.43 47.61 3.92
C ALA A 17 43.24 46.55 2.81
N ALA A 18 44.30 46.24 2.05
CA ALA A 18 44.21 45.28 0.94
C ALA A 18 44.74 43.87 1.28
N ALA A 19 45.19 43.63 2.52
CA ALA A 19 45.78 42.34 2.89
C ALA A 19 44.90 41.51 3.86
N ALA A 20 43.64 41.91 4.08
CA ALA A 20 42.74 41.20 5.00
C ALA A 20 41.56 40.49 4.31
N CYS A 21 41.59 40.32 3.01
CA CYS A 21 40.73 39.37 2.30
C CYS A 21 41.62 38.29 1.68
N SER A 22 42.19 37.42 2.51
CA SER A 22 42.51 36.09 2.04
C SER A 22 41.19 35.36 1.99
N ASP A 23 40.49 35.46 0.85
CA ASP A 23 39.39 34.59 0.51
C ASP A 23 39.89 33.15 0.56
N SER A 24 39.69 32.50 1.69
CA SER A 24 39.42 31.07 1.64
C SER A 24 38.03 30.93 1.03
N VAL A 25 37.92 31.14 -0.26
CA VAL A 25 36.79 30.65 -1.03
C VAL A 25 36.88 29.13 -0.92
N GLU A 26 36.21 28.56 0.11
CA GLU A 26 35.95 27.15 0.09
C GLU A 26 35.27 26.91 -1.26
N HIS A 27 35.95 26.24 -2.15
CA HIS A 27 35.38 25.80 -3.40
C HIS A 27 34.32 24.80 -3.03
N TYR A 28 33.06 25.26 -2.89
CA TYR A 28 31.93 24.41 -2.78
C TYR A 28 31.82 23.60 -4.10
N ILE A 29 32.35 22.40 -4.09
CA ILE A 29 32.16 21.46 -5.20
C ILE A 29 30.70 21.03 -5.12
N ALA A 30 29.88 21.56 -6.00
CA ALA A 30 28.48 21.14 -6.09
C ALA A 30 28.44 19.62 -6.36
N ASP A 31 27.64 18.89 -5.57
CA ASP A 31 27.39 17.48 -5.87
C ASP A 31 26.62 17.40 -7.19
N VAL A 32 27.32 17.02 -8.25
CA VAL A 32 26.80 16.88 -9.61
C VAL A 32 26.50 15.45 -9.97
N ASP A 33 26.74 14.51 -9.06
CA ASP A 33 26.46 13.10 -9.30
C ASP A 33 24.96 12.81 -9.13
N ALA A 34 24.42 12.04 -10.05
CA ALA A 34 23.04 11.58 -9.98
C ALA A 34 22.82 10.67 -8.75
N PRO A 35 21.63 10.73 -8.11
CA PRO A 35 21.28 9.75 -7.09
C PRO A 35 21.22 8.34 -7.66
N GLY A 36 21.95 7.42 -7.05
CA GLY A 36 21.92 6.00 -7.42
C GLY A 36 20.80 5.26 -6.71
N PHE A 37 20.11 4.38 -7.43
CA PHE A 37 19.14 3.43 -6.84
C PHE A 37 19.87 2.42 -5.96
N VAL A 38 19.41 2.20 -4.73
CA VAL A 38 19.97 1.22 -3.79
C VAL A 38 19.06 0.02 -3.64
N SER A 39 17.78 0.25 -3.32
CA SER A 39 16.85 -0.84 -3.05
C SER A 39 15.38 -0.42 -3.16
N VAL A 40 14.52 -1.41 -3.27
CA VAL A 40 13.07 -1.29 -3.10
C VAL A 40 12.60 -2.28 -2.04
N SER A 41 11.67 -1.87 -1.19
CA SER A 41 11.12 -2.69 -0.10
C SER A 41 9.62 -2.40 0.11
N PRO A 42 8.78 -3.43 0.27
CA PRO A 42 9.06 -4.85 0.07
C PRO A 42 9.19 -5.21 -1.41
N GLN A 43 10.01 -6.23 -1.75
CA GLN A 43 10.09 -6.79 -3.10
C GLN A 43 9.24 -8.05 -3.26
N THR A 44 9.04 -8.79 -2.16
CA THR A 44 8.31 -10.06 -2.15
C THR A 44 7.31 -10.09 -1.01
N ASN A 45 6.34 -10.99 -1.10
CA ASN A 45 5.29 -11.19 -0.08
C ASN A 45 4.45 -9.92 0.21
N ILE A 46 4.29 -9.06 -0.78
CA ILE A 46 3.52 -7.83 -0.65
C ILE A 46 2.06 -8.17 -0.45
N LYS A 47 1.43 -7.57 0.55
CA LYS A 47 0.00 -7.79 0.87
C LYS A 47 -0.89 -7.11 -0.18
N ALA A 48 -2.07 -7.68 -0.41
CA ALA A 48 -3.08 -7.04 -1.24
C ALA A 48 -3.75 -5.88 -0.48
N GLY A 49 -4.15 -4.86 -1.23
CA GLY A 49 -4.75 -3.64 -0.72
C GLY A 49 -3.94 -2.41 -1.08
N LEU A 50 -4.19 -1.31 -0.38
CA LEU A 50 -3.32 -0.14 -0.44
C LEU A 50 -2.08 -0.42 0.41
N ASP A 51 -0.94 -0.57 -0.23
CA ASP A 51 0.31 -0.88 0.44
C ASP A 51 1.38 0.15 0.08
N SER A 52 2.42 0.18 0.92
CA SER A 52 3.55 1.12 0.82
C SER A 52 4.77 0.42 0.23
N ILE A 53 5.40 1.09 -0.72
CA ILE A 53 6.66 0.67 -1.35
C ILE A 53 7.67 1.78 -1.07
N ILE A 54 8.84 1.42 -0.53
CA ILE A 54 9.92 2.36 -0.24
C ILE A 54 11.04 2.11 -1.22
N VAL A 55 11.39 3.13 -1.99
CA VAL A 55 12.57 3.14 -2.86
C VAL A 55 13.66 3.94 -2.17
N THR A 56 14.84 3.34 -2.00
CA THR A 56 15.99 3.95 -1.32
C THR A 56 17.07 4.31 -2.34
N TYR A 57 17.63 5.49 -2.16
CA TYR A 57 18.74 6.04 -2.95
C TYR A 57 20.00 6.20 -2.09
N ASP A 58 21.16 6.29 -2.70
CA ASP A 58 22.46 6.45 -2.03
C ASP A 58 22.67 7.87 -1.45
N LYS A 59 21.99 8.87 -2.01
CA LYS A 59 22.03 10.28 -1.57
C LYS A 59 20.65 10.89 -1.43
N ASN A 60 20.59 12.12 -0.93
CA ASN A 60 19.33 12.83 -0.78
C ASN A 60 18.63 13.03 -2.14
N VAL A 61 17.32 12.87 -2.14
CA VAL A 61 16.47 13.01 -3.33
C VAL A 61 15.38 14.05 -3.10
N PHE A 62 14.93 14.63 -4.20
CA PHE A 62 13.83 15.57 -4.27
C PHE A 62 12.80 15.03 -5.25
N PHE A 63 11.54 15.17 -4.90
CA PHE A 63 10.42 14.71 -5.69
C PHE A 63 9.23 15.67 -5.50
N SER A 64 8.58 16.03 -6.59
CA SER A 64 7.32 16.79 -6.51
C SER A 64 6.16 15.83 -6.33
N SER A 65 5.42 15.95 -5.24
CA SER A 65 4.25 15.09 -4.99
C SER A 65 3.18 15.18 -6.09
N ALA A 66 3.15 16.25 -6.86
CA ALA A 66 2.28 16.40 -8.02
C ALA A 66 2.65 15.45 -9.17
N ASP A 67 3.88 14.94 -9.20
CA ASP A 67 4.41 14.07 -10.26
C ASP A 67 4.19 12.56 -9.98
N TYR A 68 3.42 12.19 -8.94
CA TYR A 68 3.19 10.78 -8.59
C TYR A 68 2.64 9.95 -9.75
N SER A 69 1.85 10.56 -10.62
CA SER A 69 1.25 9.88 -11.77
C SER A 69 2.25 9.43 -12.84
N LYS A 70 3.49 9.96 -12.80
CA LYS A 70 4.58 9.54 -13.67
C LYS A 70 5.20 8.21 -13.21
N ILE A 71 5.01 7.84 -11.93
CA ILE A 71 5.45 6.56 -11.37
C ILE A 71 4.37 5.52 -11.63
N THR A 72 4.75 4.37 -12.17
CA THR A 72 3.77 3.36 -12.58
C THR A 72 4.06 1.97 -12.03
N LEU A 73 2.98 1.21 -11.81
CA LEU A 73 2.99 -0.24 -11.60
C LEU A 73 2.28 -0.93 -12.76
N ASN A 74 2.99 -1.74 -13.54
CA ASN A 74 2.49 -2.35 -14.78
C ASN A 74 1.80 -1.32 -15.69
N GLY A 75 2.41 -0.13 -15.83
CA GLY A 75 1.89 0.96 -16.66
C GLY A 75 0.75 1.79 -16.06
N SER A 76 0.18 1.40 -14.91
CA SER A 76 -0.84 2.18 -14.22
C SER A 76 -0.21 3.12 -13.19
N PRO A 77 -0.64 4.39 -13.11
CA PRO A 77 -0.14 5.32 -12.09
C PRO A 77 -0.33 4.79 -10.66
N VAL A 78 0.62 5.12 -9.79
CA VAL A 78 0.51 4.87 -8.35
C VAL A 78 -0.49 5.83 -7.70
N VAL A 79 -0.89 5.58 -6.45
CA VAL A 79 -1.89 6.42 -5.74
C VAL A 79 -1.28 7.72 -5.23
N SER A 80 -0.05 7.64 -4.69
CA SER A 80 0.72 8.81 -4.26
C SER A 80 2.19 8.47 -4.13
N ALA A 81 3.05 9.48 -4.08
CA ALA A 81 4.46 9.33 -3.75
C ALA A 81 4.98 10.57 -3.02
N ASN A 82 5.88 10.37 -2.06
CA ASN A 82 6.51 11.47 -1.29
C ASN A 82 7.88 11.05 -0.80
N VAL A 83 8.79 12.01 -0.68
CA VAL A 83 10.08 11.80 -0.01
C VAL A 83 9.86 11.75 1.50
N ILE A 84 10.47 10.78 2.17
CA ILE A 84 10.33 10.57 3.61
C ILE A 84 11.71 10.42 4.31
N GLY A 85 11.67 10.49 5.64
CA GLY A 85 12.84 10.23 6.50
C GLY A 85 14.01 11.18 6.23
N SER A 86 15.18 10.60 6.02
CA SER A 86 16.44 11.32 5.77
C SER A 86 16.57 11.88 4.35
N SER A 87 15.48 12.08 3.65
CA SER A 87 15.43 12.52 2.25
C SER A 87 16.07 11.56 1.22
N LYS A 88 16.48 10.36 1.65
CA LYS A 88 17.02 9.31 0.75
C LYS A 88 15.97 8.29 0.31
N GLN A 89 14.75 8.42 0.79
CA GLN A 89 13.69 7.45 0.57
C GLN A 89 12.48 8.10 -0.09
N LEU A 90 11.97 7.44 -1.12
CA LEU A 90 10.71 7.74 -1.75
C LEU A 90 9.68 6.70 -1.30
N LEU A 91 8.66 7.13 -0.57
CA LEU A 91 7.48 6.34 -0.23
C LEU A 91 6.47 6.42 -1.36
N ILE A 92 6.07 5.28 -1.86
CA ILE A 92 5.06 5.13 -2.92
C ILE A 92 3.87 4.36 -2.34
N MET A 93 2.67 4.88 -2.50
CA MET A 93 1.43 4.19 -2.15
C MET A 93 0.78 3.65 -3.42
N ALA A 94 0.43 2.38 -3.42
CA ALA A 94 -0.16 1.73 -4.59
C ALA A 94 -1.21 0.69 -4.22
N ASN A 95 -2.19 0.50 -5.09
CA ASN A 95 -3.17 -0.57 -4.96
C ASN A 95 -2.59 -1.88 -5.49
N ILE A 96 -2.44 -2.85 -4.62
CA ILE A 96 -1.82 -4.13 -4.89
C ILE A 96 -2.88 -5.24 -4.91
N SER A 97 -2.88 -6.06 -5.95
CA SER A 97 -3.69 -7.28 -6.03
C SER A 97 -2.84 -8.51 -5.72
N ARG A 98 -3.47 -9.56 -5.19
CA ARG A 98 -2.79 -10.84 -4.90
C ARG A 98 -2.39 -11.59 -6.16
N ASP A 99 -1.49 -12.55 -6.00
CA ASP A 99 -1.10 -13.50 -7.04
C ASP A 99 -0.61 -12.82 -8.33
N LYS A 100 0.08 -11.68 -8.19
CA LYS A 100 0.60 -10.91 -9.31
C LYS A 100 2.07 -10.54 -9.12
N SER A 101 2.72 -10.32 -10.24
CA SER A 101 4.00 -9.63 -10.32
C SER A 101 3.77 -8.24 -10.90
N TYR A 102 4.41 -7.25 -10.33
CA TYR A 102 4.36 -5.86 -10.79
C TYR A 102 5.74 -5.39 -11.20
N GLU A 103 5.80 -4.68 -12.30
CA GLU A 103 6.96 -3.88 -12.66
C GLU A 103 6.73 -2.45 -12.15
N LEU A 104 7.52 -2.03 -11.17
CA LEU A 104 7.60 -0.63 -10.76
C LEU A 104 8.52 0.10 -11.73
N VAL A 105 8.06 1.21 -12.28
CA VAL A 105 8.84 2.09 -13.13
C VAL A 105 8.80 3.51 -12.58
N ILE A 106 9.98 4.06 -12.30
CA ILE A 106 10.19 5.49 -12.02
C ILE A 106 11.00 6.03 -13.19
N PRO A 107 10.44 6.87 -14.06
CA PRO A 107 11.17 7.40 -15.20
C PRO A 107 12.36 8.27 -14.78
N GLU A 108 13.35 8.37 -15.66
CA GLU A 108 14.48 9.26 -15.50
C GLU A 108 14.03 10.70 -15.24
N GLY A 109 14.66 11.38 -14.28
CA GLY A 109 14.40 12.77 -13.94
C GLY A 109 13.12 13.05 -13.16
N VAL A 110 12.25 12.05 -12.93
CA VAL A 110 11.09 12.19 -12.02
C VAL A 110 11.57 12.40 -10.58
N VAL A 111 12.64 11.74 -10.20
CA VAL A 111 13.37 11.98 -8.96
C VAL A 111 14.67 12.70 -9.30
N THR A 112 15.05 13.67 -8.49
CA THR A 112 16.30 14.43 -8.67
C THR A 112 17.12 14.41 -7.41
N GLY A 113 18.42 14.55 -7.53
CA GLY A 113 19.36 14.77 -6.42
C GLY A 113 19.57 16.25 -6.10
N PRO A 114 20.58 16.56 -5.27
CA PRO A 114 21.09 17.92 -5.09
C PRO A 114 21.36 18.59 -6.43
N ASN A 115 21.19 19.90 -6.50
CA ASN A 115 21.37 20.69 -7.72
C ASN A 115 20.50 20.26 -8.92
N ARG A 116 19.38 19.56 -8.64
CA ARG A 116 18.41 19.07 -9.65
C ARG A 116 19.01 18.09 -10.67
N VAL A 117 20.07 17.39 -10.31
CA VAL A 117 20.63 16.33 -11.15
C VAL A 117 19.62 15.19 -11.23
N ALA A 118 19.27 14.79 -12.45
CA ALA A 118 18.27 13.74 -12.70
C ALA A 118 18.75 12.38 -12.20
N ALA A 119 17.92 11.68 -11.42
CA ALA A 119 18.15 10.28 -11.10
C ALA A 119 17.86 9.42 -12.35
N PRO A 120 18.66 8.36 -12.59
CA PRO A 120 18.38 7.40 -13.65
C PRO A 120 17.03 6.72 -13.47
N MET A 121 16.49 6.16 -14.57
CA MET A 121 15.28 5.35 -14.52
C MET A 121 15.46 4.18 -13.55
N VAL A 122 14.45 3.96 -12.70
CA VAL A 122 14.38 2.78 -11.84
C VAL A 122 13.33 1.82 -12.38
N LYS A 123 13.72 0.55 -12.55
CA LYS A 123 12.82 -0.57 -12.80
C LYS A 123 13.03 -1.64 -11.74
N ALA A 124 11.94 -2.08 -11.11
CA ALA A 124 12.01 -3.11 -10.08
C ALA A 124 10.79 -4.04 -10.18
N THR A 125 11.03 -5.33 -10.00
CA THR A 125 9.97 -6.33 -9.94
C THR A 125 9.51 -6.51 -8.50
N LEU A 126 8.20 -6.42 -8.28
CA LEU A 126 7.53 -6.61 -7.00
C LEU A 126 6.64 -7.85 -7.10
N VAL A 127 6.76 -8.78 -6.14
CA VAL A 127 5.98 -10.02 -6.13
C VAL A 127 5.03 -10.00 -4.94
N THR A 128 3.75 -10.15 -5.23
CA THR A 128 2.72 -10.14 -4.20
C THR A 128 2.60 -11.49 -3.53
N GLN A 129 2.05 -11.48 -2.32
CA GLN A 129 1.79 -12.69 -1.57
C GLN A 129 0.81 -13.58 -2.33
N SER A 130 1.22 -14.83 -2.56
CA SER A 130 0.32 -15.86 -3.05
C SER A 130 -0.44 -16.46 -1.88
N GLN A 131 -1.76 -16.40 -1.93
CA GLN A 131 -2.59 -17.09 -0.97
C GLN A 131 -2.89 -18.48 -1.50
N LYS A 132 -2.13 -19.46 -1.03
CA LYS A 132 -2.48 -20.86 -1.24
C LYS A 132 -3.75 -21.16 -0.41
N ILE A 133 -4.85 -21.39 -1.11
CA ILE A 133 -6.07 -21.92 -0.51
C ILE A 133 -5.98 -23.43 -0.59
N ALA A 134 -6.29 -24.09 0.55
CA ALA A 134 -6.45 -25.55 0.52
C ALA A 134 -7.52 -25.91 -0.50
N THR A 135 -7.28 -26.92 -1.30
CA THR A 135 -8.22 -27.38 -2.36
C THR A 135 -9.17 -28.47 -1.86
N SER A 136 -8.97 -28.94 -0.64
CA SER A 136 -9.80 -29.95 0.04
C SER A 136 -10.14 -29.51 1.45
N PRO A 137 -11.31 -29.91 2.00
CA PRO A 137 -11.63 -29.64 3.39
C PRO A 137 -10.66 -30.35 4.34
N VAL A 138 -10.49 -29.82 5.55
CA VAL A 138 -9.62 -30.40 6.59
C VAL A 138 -10.09 -31.80 6.99
N ASN A 139 -11.40 -32.04 7.04
CA ASN A 139 -11.95 -33.37 7.30
C ASN A 139 -11.86 -34.22 6.03
N ALA A 140 -10.97 -35.22 6.03
CA ALA A 140 -10.83 -36.15 4.90
C ALA A 140 -12.09 -37.00 4.65
N ASP A 141 -12.84 -37.28 5.73
CA ASP A 141 -14.07 -38.09 5.70
C ASP A 141 -15.34 -37.25 5.42
N ALA A 142 -15.18 -35.98 5.03
CA ALA A 142 -16.32 -35.15 4.65
C ALA A 142 -17.14 -35.82 3.54
N THR A 143 -18.47 -35.65 3.61
CA THR A 143 -19.37 -36.21 2.60
C THR A 143 -19.11 -35.64 1.20
N ALA A 144 -19.62 -36.31 0.18
CA ALA A 144 -19.47 -35.84 -1.22
C ALA A 144 -20.07 -34.44 -1.41
N GLU A 145 -21.22 -34.15 -0.78
CA GLU A 145 -21.88 -32.83 -0.82
C GLU A 145 -21.03 -31.74 -0.16
N THR A 146 -20.46 -32.05 1.01
CA THR A 146 -19.56 -31.13 1.71
C THR A 146 -18.32 -30.82 0.85
N LYS A 147 -17.72 -31.84 0.24
CA LYS A 147 -16.59 -31.66 -0.67
C LYS A 147 -16.97 -30.82 -1.90
N ALA A 148 -18.15 -31.04 -2.48
CA ALA A 148 -18.66 -30.28 -3.60
C ALA A 148 -18.91 -28.82 -3.24
N LEU A 149 -19.50 -28.54 -2.06
CA LEU A 149 -19.70 -27.19 -1.56
C LEU A 149 -18.36 -26.48 -1.34
N TYR A 150 -17.40 -27.15 -0.68
CA TYR A 150 -16.07 -26.62 -0.47
C TYR A 150 -15.39 -26.25 -1.81
N GLN A 151 -15.46 -27.15 -2.79
CA GLN A 151 -14.90 -26.90 -4.12
C GLN A 151 -15.58 -25.72 -4.82
N LYS A 152 -16.89 -25.53 -4.65
CA LYS A 152 -17.62 -24.35 -5.15
C LYS A 152 -17.08 -23.07 -4.52
N LEU A 153 -16.79 -23.05 -3.22
CA LEU A 153 -16.20 -21.89 -2.54
C LEU A 153 -14.79 -21.61 -3.07
N VAL A 154 -13.94 -22.63 -3.16
CA VAL A 154 -12.57 -22.52 -3.70
C VAL A 154 -12.56 -21.98 -5.11
N ASN A 155 -13.41 -22.49 -6.00
CA ASN A 155 -13.48 -22.09 -7.41
C ASN A 155 -13.94 -20.63 -7.60
N ASN A 156 -14.68 -20.08 -6.64
CA ASN A 156 -15.17 -18.71 -6.67
C ASN A 156 -14.33 -17.74 -5.83
N TYR A 157 -13.35 -18.22 -5.10
CA TYR A 157 -12.50 -17.39 -4.27
C TYR A 157 -11.78 -16.32 -5.10
N GLY A 158 -11.84 -15.07 -4.65
CA GLY A 158 -11.27 -13.93 -5.36
C GLY A 158 -11.99 -13.52 -6.64
N LYS A 159 -13.07 -14.22 -7.03
CA LYS A 159 -13.84 -13.94 -8.26
C LYS A 159 -15.25 -13.44 -7.98
N LYS A 160 -15.87 -13.93 -6.90
CA LYS A 160 -17.27 -13.63 -6.53
C LYS A 160 -17.41 -13.42 -5.04
N ILE A 161 -18.38 -12.61 -4.65
CA ILE A 161 -18.86 -12.46 -3.28
C ILE A 161 -20.18 -13.19 -3.18
N PHE A 162 -20.34 -14.04 -2.17
CA PHE A 162 -21.61 -14.67 -1.84
C PHE A 162 -22.37 -13.74 -0.89
N SER A 163 -23.59 -13.35 -1.27
CA SER A 163 -24.48 -12.61 -0.39
C SER A 163 -25.03 -13.52 0.70
N ALA A 164 -25.22 -12.97 1.91
CA ALA A 164 -25.72 -13.72 3.04
C ALA A 164 -26.77 -12.92 3.82
N THR A 165 -27.69 -13.65 4.47
CA THR A 165 -28.56 -13.12 5.52
C THR A 165 -28.42 -13.98 6.78
N MET A 166 -28.79 -13.42 7.92
CA MET A 166 -29.02 -14.19 9.15
C MET A 166 -30.51 -14.45 9.31
N ALA A 167 -30.86 -15.66 9.73
CA ALA A 167 -32.22 -15.97 10.18
C ALA A 167 -32.59 -15.04 11.35
N ASN A 168 -33.83 -14.73 11.49
CA ASN A 168 -34.31 -14.01 12.67
C ASN A 168 -34.37 -14.94 13.90
N VAL A 169 -34.72 -14.37 15.06
CA VAL A 169 -34.73 -15.10 16.33
C VAL A 169 -35.65 -16.31 16.34
N ALA A 170 -36.66 -16.33 15.48
CA ALA A 170 -37.62 -17.42 15.38
C ALA A 170 -37.15 -18.59 14.52
N TRP A 171 -35.90 -18.59 14.06
CA TRP A 171 -35.33 -19.67 13.27
C TRP A 171 -36.13 -19.97 12.01
N ASN A 172 -36.37 -18.93 11.23
CA ASN A 172 -37.09 -19.02 9.98
C ASN A 172 -36.32 -18.41 8.82
N ASN A 173 -36.89 -18.45 7.62
CA ASN A 173 -36.30 -17.89 6.41
C ASN A 173 -36.77 -16.47 6.09
N GLU A 174 -37.47 -15.77 6.98
CA GLU A 174 -38.14 -14.48 6.68
C GLU A 174 -37.21 -13.43 6.10
N ASN A 175 -36.01 -13.30 6.65
CA ASN A 175 -35.04 -12.32 6.14
C ASN A 175 -34.57 -12.65 4.72
N ALA A 176 -34.42 -13.92 4.40
CA ALA A 176 -34.08 -14.36 3.07
C ALA A 176 -35.25 -14.12 2.10
N GLU A 177 -36.50 -14.38 2.53
CA GLU A 177 -37.69 -14.05 1.79
C GLU A 177 -37.85 -12.55 1.50
N LYS A 178 -37.56 -11.70 2.47
CA LYS A 178 -37.55 -10.24 2.26
C LYS A 178 -36.52 -9.83 1.20
N VAL A 179 -35.32 -10.42 1.22
CA VAL A 179 -34.31 -10.16 0.17
C VAL A 179 -34.86 -10.56 -1.19
N TYR A 180 -35.48 -11.72 -1.29
CA TYR A 180 -36.10 -12.17 -2.53
C TYR A 180 -37.19 -11.23 -3.01
N GLN A 181 -38.10 -10.80 -2.14
CA GLN A 181 -39.16 -9.83 -2.47
C GLN A 181 -38.64 -8.52 -3.01
N LEU A 182 -37.49 -8.03 -2.46
CA LEU A 182 -36.91 -6.76 -2.85
C LEU A 182 -36.04 -6.85 -4.12
N THR A 183 -35.41 -8.00 -4.36
CA THR A 183 -34.36 -8.12 -5.39
C THR A 183 -34.68 -9.14 -6.48
N GLY A 184 -35.70 -9.98 -6.30
CA GLY A 184 -36.01 -11.12 -7.17
C GLY A 184 -34.99 -12.26 -7.07
N LYS A 185 -34.07 -12.23 -6.07
CA LYS A 185 -33.02 -13.24 -5.89
C LYS A 185 -32.85 -13.57 -4.42
N TYR A 186 -32.68 -14.84 -4.10
CA TYR A 186 -32.29 -15.27 -2.77
C TYR A 186 -30.82 -14.98 -2.50
N PRO A 187 -30.44 -14.70 -1.24
CA PRO A 187 -29.04 -14.72 -0.84
C PRO A 187 -28.45 -16.11 -1.02
N ALA A 188 -27.16 -16.20 -1.32
CA ALA A 188 -26.50 -17.48 -1.52
C ALA A 188 -26.31 -18.28 -0.21
N ILE A 189 -26.33 -17.58 0.92
CA ILE A 189 -26.11 -18.15 2.25
C ILE A 189 -27.19 -17.61 3.20
N ASN A 190 -27.79 -18.49 4.00
CA ASN A 190 -28.63 -18.13 5.12
C ASN A 190 -27.97 -18.66 6.39
N GLY A 191 -27.63 -17.77 7.34
CA GLY A 191 -26.99 -18.13 8.61
C GLY A 191 -28.02 -18.40 9.69
N TYR A 192 -27.79 -19.43 10.49
CA TYR A 192 -28.64 -19.78 11.62
C TYR A 192 -27.78 -19.81 12.86
N ASP A 193 -28.26 -19.22 13.95
CA ASP A 193 -27.54 -19.19 15.19
C ASP A 193 -28.04 -20.28 16.14
N TYR A 194 -27.23 -21.30 16.38
CA TYR A 194 -27.49 -22.41 17.31
C TYR A 194 -26.70 -22.26 18.62
N ILE A 195 -26.23 -21.08 18.97
CA ILE A 195 -25.49 -20.85 20.20
C ILE A 195 -26.42 -20.89 21.40
N HIS A 196 -26.16 -21.82 22.32
CA HIS A 196 -26.79 -21.84 23.62
C HIS A 196 -26.01 -20.98 24.59
N LEU A 197 -26.53 -19.81 24.94
CA LEU A 197 -25.96 -18.97 25.98
C LEU A 197 -26.42 -19.50 27.36
N GLN A 198 -25.50 -19.80 28.27
CA GLN A 198 -25.81 -20.21 29.65
C GLN A 198 -26.70 -19.21 30.41
N SER A 199 -26.66 -17.94 30.01
CA SER A 199 -27.49 -16.87 30.57
C SER A 199 -28.89 -16.79 29.96
N SER A 200 -29.21 -17.58 28.95
CA SER A 200 -30.54 -17.62 28.37
C SER A 200 -31.45 -18.46 29.28
N THR A 201 -32.18 -17.79 30.15
CA THR A 201 -33.09 -18.41 31.10
C THR A 201 -34.42 -18.87 30.49
N SER A 202 -34.72 -18.51 29.27
CA SER A 202 -35.93 -18.88 28.58
C SER A 202 -35.72 -20.10 27.71
N GLY A 203 -35.85 -21.26 28.26
CA GLY A 203 -35.77 -22.53 27.54
C GLY A 203 -36.87 -22.76 26.49
N GLY A 204 -37.48 -21.74 25.97
CA GLY A 204 -38.62 -21.90 25.08
C GLY A 204 -38.51 -21.28 23.68
N TRP A 205 -37.49 -20.49 23.41
CA TRP A 205 -37.42 -19.78 22.13
C TRP A 205 -36.40 -20.33 21.13
N ILE A 206 -35.51 -21.21 21.57
CA ILE A 206 -34.58 -21.91 20.70
C ILE A 206 -34.79 -23.41 20.86
N ASP A 207 -35.31 -24.05 19.84
CA ASP A 207 -35.36 -25.52 19.76
C ASP A 207 -34.18 -26.02 18.92
N TYR A 208 -33.15 -26.51 19.58
CA TYR A 208 -31.96 -27.06 18.93
C TYR A 208 -32.20 -28.33 18.12
N SER A 209 -33.32 -28.99 18.34
CA SER A 209 -33.73 -30.18 17.58
C SER A 209 -34.43 -29.83 16.27
N ASN A 210 -34.96 -28.61 16.17
CA ASN A 210 -35.66 -28.15 14.99
C ASN A 210 -34.72 -27.63 13.89
N ILE A 211 -34.40 -28.47 12.94
CA ILE A 211 -33.60 -28.17 11.76
C ILE A 211 -34.44 -27.88 10.51
N SER A 212 -35.75 -27.83 10.64
CA SER A 212 -36.66 -27.67 9.47
C SER A 212 -36.39 -26.37 8.65
N PRO A 213 -36.06 -25.21 9.23
CA PRO A 213 -35.71 -24.03 8.45
C PRO A 213 -34.44 -24.23 7.61
N VAL A 214 -33.43 -24.93 8.16
CA VAL A 214 -32.23 -25.27 7.42
C VAL A 214 -32.52 -26.25 6.29
N GLN A 215 -33.33 -27.26 6.55
CA GLN A 215 -33.74 -28.22 5.54
C GLN A 215 -34.53 -27.56 4.41
N SER A 216 -35.49 -26.67 4.74
CA SER A 216 -36.29 -25.95 3.75
C SER A 216 -35.43 -24.96 2.92
N TRP A 217 -34.36 -24.45 3.47
CA TRP A 217 -33.41 -23.60 2.74
C TRP A 217 -32.56 -24.39 1.73
N HIS A 218 -32.22 -25.64 2.08
CA HIS A 218 -31.39 -26.52 1.24
C HIS A 218 -32.14 -27.06 0.01
N ASN A 219 -33.42 -27.27 0.11
CA ASN A 219 -34.25 -27.79 -0.97
C ASN A 219 -34.78 -26.69 -1.89
#